data_95e2493eec0ca514981f20e8fc5895de
#
_entry.id   95e2493eec0ca514981f20e8fc5895de
#
_cell.length_a   1.000
_cell.length_b   1.000
_cell.length_c   1.000
_cell.angle_alpha   90.00
_cell.angle_beta   90.00
_cell.angle_gamma   90.00
#
_symmetry.space_group_name_H-M   'P 1'
#
loop_
_entity.id
_entity.type
_entity.pdbx_description
1 polymer ?
#
loop_
_entity_poly.entity_id
_entity_poly.type
_entity_poly.pdbx_seq_one_letter_code
_entity_poly.pdbx_strand_id
1 'polypeptide(L)'
;RVPIHLHTHDTTGNGIATYLMAAEAGVDIVDCAIGSMSSLTSQPSMNALVEALRGTKRDTGIDPDGLLVLNDYYEHERKIYKPFESDMDSPNPEIYKYEIPGGQYSNFAAQVKEMGAGNDFNDIKRLYKEADEVLGNIIKVTPTSKVVGDMAIFMLKNDLTKDNILEKGKDLSYPDSI
;
A
#
# COMPACT_ATOMS: atom_id res chain seq x y z
N ARG A 1 -20.66 -15.05 -16.52
CA ARG A 1 -19.57 -14.84 -15.55
C ARG A 1 -19.42 -13.34 -15.35
N VAL A 2 -19.26 -12.91 -14.08
CA VAL A 2 -18.95 -11.52 -13.75
C VAL A 2 -17.43 -11.32 -13.98
N PRO A 3 -16.99 -10.22 -14.63
CA PRO A 3 -15.58 -9.88 -14.74
C PRO A 3 -14.92 -9.71 -13.37
N ILE A 4 -13.70 -10.21 -13.22
CA ILE A 4 -12.90 -10.06 -12.01
C ILE A 4 -11.88 -8.94 -12.24
N HIS A 5 -11.92 -7.93 -11.40
CA HIS A 5 -11.01 -6.79 -11.42
C HIS A 5 -10.08 -6.88 -10.19
N LEU A 6 -8.79 -6.99 -10.44
CA LEU A 6 -7.77 -7.09 -9.39
C LEU A 6 -7.02 -5.77 -9.25
N HIS A 7 -6.96 -5.30 -8.01
CA HIS A 7 -6.17 -4.12 -7.61
C HIS A 7 -5.14 -4.54 -6.56
N THR A 8 -3.89 -4.09 -6.70
CA THR A 8 -2.85 -4.24 -5.68
C THR A 8 -1.87 -3.08 -5.73
N HIS A 9 -1.17 -2.85 -4.61
CA HIS A 9 -0.01 -1.98 -4.53
C HIS A 9 1.27 -2.82 -4.65
N ASP A 10 2.35 -2.22 -5.13
CA ASP A 10 3.62 -2.93 -5.38
C ASP A 10 4.66 -2.73 -4.27
N THR A 11 4.21 -2.56 -3.04
CA THR A 11 5.07 -2.34 -1.87
C THR A 11 6.06 -3.47 -1.61
N THR A 12 5.73 -4.68 -2.04
CA THR A 12 6.60 -5.85 -1.91
C THR A 12 7.55 -6.07 -3.10
N GLY A 13 7.30 -5.39 -4.23
CA GLY A 13 7.99 -5.63 -5.50
C GLY A 13 7.53 -6.88 -6.25
N ASN A 14 6.48 -7.55 -5.77
CA ASN A 14 5.93 -8.78 -6.39
C ASN A 14 4.74 -8.51 -7.32
N GLY A 15 4.39 -7.26 -7.55
CA GLY A 15 3.15 -6.87 -8.23
C GLY A 15 3.03 -7.44 -9.64
N ILE A 16 4.08 -7.38 -10.45
CA ILE A 16 4.08 -7.96 -11.81
C ILE A 16 3.90 -9.48 -11.75
N ALA A 17 4.62 -10.17 -10.86
CA ALA A 17 4.46 -11.63 -10.70
C ALA A 17 3.04 -11.99 -10.28
N THR A 18 2.46 -11.22 -9.35
CA THR A 18 1.06 -11.38 -8.92
C THR A 18 0.10 -11.23 -10.09
N TYR A 19 0.27 -10.21 -10.93
CA TYR A 19 -0.62 -9.96 -12.07
C TYR A 19 -0.47 -11.00 -13.18
N LEU A 20 0.75 -11.49 -13.45
CA LEU A 20 0.97 -12.58 -14.40
C LEU A 20 0.24 -13.86 -13.94
N MET A 21 0.39 -14.24 -12.68
CA MET A 21 -0.30 -15.40 -12.12
C MET A 21 -1.83 -15.21 -12.08
N ALA A 22 -2.30 -14.02 -11.78
CA ALA A 22 -3.72 -13.69 -11.81
C ALA A 22 -4.31 -13.74 -13.23
N ALA A 23 -3.57 -13.25 -14.22
CA ALA A 23 -3.97 -13.35 -15.63
C ALA A 23 -4.09 -14.81 -16.09
N GLU A 24 -3.13 -15.68 -15.71
CA GLU A 24 -3.22 -17.12 -15.98
C GLU A 24 -4.41 -17.77 -15.26
N ALA A 25 -4.72 -17.34 -14.02
CA ALA A 25 -5.89 -17.82 -13.27
C ALA A 25 -7.22 -17.28 -13.82
N GLY A 26 -7.19 -16.35 -14.77
CA GLY A 26 -8.37 -15.85 -15.47
C GLY A 26 -8.96 -14.55 -14.92
N VAL A 27 -8.17 -13.70 -14.29
CA VAL A 27 -8.54 -12.30 -14.01
C VAL A 27 -8.75 -11.56 -15.33
N ASP A 28 -9.75 -10.70 -15.37
CA ASP A 28 -10.15 -9.98 -16.58
C ASP A 28 -9.55 -8.57 -16.67
N ILE A 29 -9.36 -7.90 -15.52
CA ILE A 29 -8.89 -6.52 -15.43
C ILE A 29 -7.87 -6.40 -14.30
N VAL A 30 -6.79 -5.65 -14.51
CA VAL A 30 -5.81 -5.29 -13.48
C VAL A 30 -5.51 -3.79 -13.51
N ASP A 31 -5.26 -3.21 -12.35
CA ASP A 31 -4.88 -1.81 -12.23
C ASP A 31 -3.36 -1.66 -12.25
N CYS A 32 -2.85 -0.85 -13.15
CA CYS A 32 -1.44 -0.53 -13.27
C CYS A 32 -1.20 0.98 -13.20
N ALA A 33 0.03 1.36 -12.92
CA ALA A 33 0.51 2.72 -13.11
C ALA A 33 1.50 2.77 -14.28
N ILE A 34 1.59 3.94 -14.95
CA ILE A 34 2.65 4.16 -15.94
C ILE A 34 4.02 3.94 -15.29
N GLY A 35 4.98 3.36 -16.01
CA GLY A 35 6.25 2.87 -15.45
C GLY A 35 6.95 3.85 -14.53
N SER A 36 7.09 5.11 -14.95
CA SER A 36 7.73 6.17 -14.16
C SER A 36 6.99 6.54 -12.88
N MET A 37 5.69 6.24 -12.76
CA MET A 37 4.85 6.49 -11.57
C MET A 37 4.47 5.21 -10.82
N SER A 38 5.04 4.08 -11.21
CA SER A 38 4.72 2.75 -10.67
C SER A 38 5.58 2.36 -9.47
N SER A 39 5.28 1.17 -8.93
CA SER A 39 6.02 0.50 -7.85
C SER A 39 5.91 1.14 -6.47
N LEU A 40 6.53 0.55 -5.47
CA LEU A 40 6.48 0.95 -4.07
C LEU A 40 5.03 1.04 -3.56
N THR A 41 4.60 2.23 -3.11
CA THR A 41 3.22 2.46 -2.65
C THR A 41 2.22 2.68 -3.78
N SER A 42 2.68 2.72 -5.05
CA SER A 42 1.84 2.75 -6.25
C SER A 42 1.52 1.34 -6.76
N GLN A 43 0.86 1.26 -7.91
CA GLN A 43 0.51 0.00 -8.57
C GLN A 43 1.72 -0.57 -9.35
N PRO A 44 1.66 -1.85 -9.78
CA PRO A 44 2.64 -2.43 -10.68
C PRO A 44 2.77 -1.68 -12.00
N SER A 45 3.96 -1.74 -12.60
CA SER A 45 4.25 -1.04 -13.85
C SER A 45 3.43 -1.58 -15.03
N MET A 46 2.64 -0.72 -15.66
CA MET A 46 1.92 -1.05 -16.89
C MET A 46 2.88 -1.39 -18.03
N ASN A 47 3.96 -0.62 -18.21
CA ASN A 47 4.96 -0.86 -19.24
C ASN A 47 5.56 -2.27 -19.11
N ALA A 48 5.94 -2.67 -17.88
CA ALA A 48 6.50 -4.00 -17.64
C ALA A 48 5.47 -5.12 -17.85
N LEU A 49 4.22 -4.94 -17.44
CA LEU A 49 3.17 -5.94 -17.60
C LEU A 49 2.81 -6.14 -19.09
N VAL A 50 2.66 -5.06 -19.86
CA VAL A 50 2.36 -5.11 -21.28
C VAL A 50 3.44 -5.88 -22.03
N GLU A 51 4.71 -5.59 -21.74
CA GLU A 51 5.84 -6.32 -22.35
C GLU A 51 5.87 -7.80 -21.93
N ALA A 52 5.63 -8.10 -20.66
CA ALA A 52 5.64 -9.48 -20.17
C ALA A 52 4.51 -10.35 -20.78
N LEU A 53 3.39 -9.73 -21.16
CA LEU A 53 2.25 -10.40 -21.77
C LEU A 53 2.31 -10.42 -23.30
N ARG A 54 3.21 -9.64 -23.92
CA ARG A 54 3.32 -9.51 -25.38
C ARG A 54 3.50 -10.88 -26.06
N GLY A 55 2.71 -11.16 -27.09
CA GLY A 55 2.74 -12.40 -27.84
C GLY A 55 2.22 -13.63 -27.09
N THR A 56 1.70 -13.46 -25.88
CA THR A 56 1.03 -14.52 -25.13
C THR A 56 -0.48 -14.55 -25.44
N LYS A 57 -1.19 -15.53 -24.92
CA LYS A 57 -2.67 -15.58 -25.00
C LYS A 57 -3.37 -14.43 -24.24
N ARG A 58 -2.61 -13.71 -23.42
CA ARG A 58 -3.05 -12.60 -22.59
C ARG A 58 -2.50 -11.26 -23.07
N ASP A 59 -1.98 -11.23 -24.29
CA ASP A 59 -1.51 -9.99 -24.92
C ASP A 59 -2.62 -8.92 -24.84
N THR A 60 -2.24 -7.76 -24.33
CA THR A 60 -3.20 -6.65 -24.12
C THR A 60 -3.52 -5.88 -25.40
N GLY A 61 -2.67 -6.00 -26.42
CA GLY A 61 -2.75 -5.18 -27.63
C GLY A 61 -2.44 -3.69 -27.42
N ILE A 62 -1.97 -3.29 -26.24
CA ILE A 62 -1.57 -1.91 -25.96
C ILE A 62 -0.26 -1.61 -26.69
N ASP A 63 -0.19 -0.45 -27.35
CA ASP A 63 1.01 0.01 -28.04
C ASP A 63 2.13 0.37 -27.05
N PRO A 64 3.25 -0.38 -27.04
CA PRO A 64 4.34 -0.12 -26.11
C PRO A 64 5.11 1.16 -26.44
N ASP A 65 5.18 1.58 -27.71
CA ASP A 65 5.86 2.83 -28.08
C ASP A 65 5.08 4.04 -27.56
N GLY A 66 3.74 3.99 -27.64
CA GLY A 66 2.89 4.98 -27.00
C GLY A 66 3.04 5.05 -25.48
N LEU A 67 3.24 3.89 -24.82
CA LEU A 67 3.53 3.85 -23.40
C LEU A 67 4.89 4.46 -23.04
N LEU A 68 5.91 4.32 -23.89
CA LEU A 68 7.23 4.94 -23.67
C LEU A 68 7.12 6.46 -23.71
N VAL A 69 6.38 7.02 -24.66
CA VAL A 69 6.14 8.47 -24.75
C VAL A 69 5.48 9.00 -23.47
N LEU A 70 4.45 8.31 -22.96
CA LEU A 70 3.81 8.67 -21.70
C LEU A 70 4.75 8.51 -20.50
N ASN A 71 5.57 7.46 -20.51
CA ASN A 71 6.54 7.22 -19.45
C ASN A 71 7.55 8.37 -19.33
N ASP A 72 8.10 8.82 -20.46
CA ASP A 72 9.06 9.93 -20.51
C ASP A 72 8.43 11.23 -20.03
N TYR A 73 7.19 11.51 -20.42
CA TYR A 73 6.44 12.66 -19.91
C TYR A 73 6.31 12.61 -18.37
N TYR A 74 5.78 11.51 -17.83
CA TYR A 74 5.56 11.36 -16.39
C TYR A 74 6.86 11.25 -15.58
N GLU A 75 7.98 10.84 -16.18
CA GLU A 75 9.28 10.85 -15.52
C GLU A 75 9.75 12.30 -15.22
N HIS A 76 9.42 13.25 -16.12
CA HIS A 76 9.66 14.66 -15.86
C HIS A 76 8.71 15.22 -14.79
N GLU A 77 7.43 14.91 -14.89
CA GLU A 77 6.42 15.33 -13.91
C GLU A 77 6.73 14.80 -12.50
N ARG A 78 7.19 13.54 -12.38
CA ARG A 78 7.55 12.95 -11.09
C ARG A 78 8.58 13.75 -10.32
N LYS A 79 9.51 14.42 -11.00
CA LYS A 79 10.52 15.28 -10.35
C LYS A 79 9.88 16.44 -9.57
N ILE A 80 8.76 16.95 -10.08
CA ILE A 80 7.98 18.02 -9.42
C ILE A 80 7.29 17.49 -8.17
N TYR A 81 6.79 16.25 -8.21
CA TYR A 81 6.07 15.62 -7.11
C TYR A 81 6.97 14.88 -6.11
N LYS A 82 8.29 14.80 -6.37
CA LYS A 82 9.25 14.11 -5.49
C LYS A 82 9.15 14.48 -4.01
N PRO A 83 8.91 15.74 -3.60
CA PRO A 83 8.75 16.09 -2.19
C PRO A 83 7.52 15.48 -1.50
N PHE A 84 6.56 14.97 -2.26
CA PHE A 84 5.31 14.39 -1.77
C PHE A 84 5.32 12.85 -1.81
N GLU A 85 6.40 12.23 -2.27
CA GLU A 85 6.53 10.77 -2.25
C GLU A 85 6.66 10.25 -0.82
N SER A 86 6.25 8.99 -0.63
CA SER A 86 6.57 8.26 0.60
C SER A 86 8.08 8.06 0.72
N ASP A 87 8.59 8.01 1.95
CA ASP A 87 10.02 7.79 2.22
C ASP A 87 10.44 6.29 2.03
N MET A 88 9.73 5.56 1.18
CA MET A 88 10.05 4.18 0.84
C MET A 88 11.04 4.16 -0.33
N ASP A 89 12.29 3.79 -0.07
CA ASP A 89 13.37 3.77 -1.08
C ASP A 89 13.42 2.47 -1.90
N SER A 90 12.88 1.38 -1.37
CA SER A 90 12.88 0.08 -2.03
C SER A 90 11.66 -0.76 -1.66
N PRO A 91 11.27 -1.72 -2.51
CA PRO A 91 10.24 -2.69 -2.17
C PRO A 91 10.62 -3.48 -0.92
N ASN A 92 9.62 -3.73 -0.05
CA ASN A 92 9.87 -4.43 1.20
C ASN A 92 8.69 -5.39 1.50
N PRO A 93 8.95 -6.69 1.75
CA PRO A 93 7.91 -7.67 2.06
C PRO A 93 7.32 -7.53 3.47
N GLU A 94 7.59 -6.44 4.18
CA GLU A 94 7.06 -6.18 5.54
C GLU A 94 5.53 -6.20 5.62
N ILE A 95 4.83 -5.99 4.49
CA ILE A 95 3.36 -6.11 4.46
C ILE A 95 2.90 -7.50 4.92
N TYR A 96 3.67 -8.54 4.64
CA TYR A 96 3.34 -9.89 5.11
C TYR A 96 3.53 -10.08 6.62
N LYS A 97 4.26 -9.17 7.26
CA LYS A 97 4.50 -9.18 8.70
C LYS A 97 3.58 -8.22 9.46
N TYR A 98 3.45 -7.00 8.98
CA TYR A 98 2.74 -5.93 9.67
C TYR A 98 1.36 -5.63 9.08
N GLU A 99 1.08 -6.13 7.88
CA GLU A 99 -0.22 -6.08 7.21
C GLU A 99 -0.73 -4.66 6.91
N ILE A 100 0.18 -3.69 6.74
CA ILE A 100 -0.16 -2.32 6.37
C ILE A 100 -0.38 -2.24 4.86
N PRO A 101 -1.59 -1.96 4.35
CA PRO A 101 -1.83 -1.79 2.92
C PRO A 101 -0.99 -0.66 2.32
N GLY A 102 -0.54 -0.79 1.07
CA GLY A 102 0.39 0.16 0.44
C GLY A 102 -0.11 1.61 0.43
N GLY A 103 -1.40 1.83 0.11
CA GLY A 103 -2.00 3.17 0.17
C GLY A 103 -2.07 3.73 1.58
N GLN A 104 -2.31 2.89 2.59
CA GLN A 104 -2.28 3.29 3.99
C GLN A 104 -0.86 3.54 4.49
N TYR A 105 0.13 2.81 3.95
CA TYR A 105 1.53 2.96 4.35
C TYR A 105 2.03 4.41 4.14
N SER A 106 1.82 4.99 2.96
CA SER A 106 2.25 6.36 2.67
C SER A 106 1.55 7.40 3.55
N ASN A 107 0.24 7.28 3.74
CA ASN A 107 -0.50 8.18 4.62
C ASN A 107 -0.05 8.06 6.08
N PHE A 108 0.17 6.85 6.54
CA PHE A 108 0.57 6.56 7.91
C PHE A 108 1.99 7.04 8.21
N ALA A 109 2.93 6.86 7.27
CA ALA A 109 4.29 7.38 7.38
C ALA A 109 4.30 8.92 7.49
N ALA A 110 3.48 9.61 6.67
CA ALA A 110 3.34 11.06 6.74
C ALA A 110 2.80 11.52 8.10
N GLN A 111 1.73 10.89 8.62
CA GLN A 111 1.14 11.23 9.92
C GLN A 111 2.14 11.05 11.07
N VAL A 112 2.90 9.95 11.06
CA VAL A 112 3.93 9.67 12.07
C VAL A 112 5.03 10.72 12.05
N LYS A 113 5.46 11.12 10.86
CA LYS A 113 6.47 12.17 10.65
C LYS A 113 5.99 13.53 11.16
N GLU A 114 4.75 13.92 10.87
CA GLU A 114 4.15 15.16 11.37
C GLU A 114 4.05 15.19 12.90
N MET A 115 3.86 14.05 13.54
CA MET A 115 3.86 13.93 14.99
C MET A 115 5.24 14.00 15.65
N GLY A 116 6.32 14.09 14.86
CA GLY A 116 7.69 14.05 15.37
C GLY A 116 8.17 12.66 15.82
N ALA A 117 7.37 11.61 15.59
CA ALA A 117 7.65 10.23 15.96
C ALA A 117 8.35 9.43 14.84
N GLY A 118 8.96 10.11 13.86
CA GLY A 118 9.57 9.49 12.69
C GLY A 118 10.69 8.49 12.98
N ASN A 119 11.35 8.62 14.13
CA ASN A 119 12.40 7.67 14.55
C ASN A 119 11.83 6.33 15.03
N ASP A 120 10.54 6.27 15.36
CA ASP A 120 9.85 5.12 15.93
C ASP A 120 8.97 4.38 14.91
N PHE A 121 9.20 4.62 13.60
CA PHE A 121 8.33 4.05 12.56
C PHE A 121 8.29 2.51 12.59
N ASN A 122 9.34 1.84 13.05
CA ASN A 122 9.33 0.38 13.25
C ASN A 122 8.42 -0.05 14.40
N ASP A 123 8.40 0.73 15.49
CA ASP A 123 7.50 0.46 16.62
C ASP A 123 6.05 0.69 16.22
N ILE A 124 5.79 1.71 15.44
CA ILE A 124 4.44 2.00 14.99
C ILE A 124 3.92 0.97 13.98
N LYS A 125 4.79 0.40 13.13
CA LYS A 125 4.41 -0.76 12.28
C LYS A 125 3.98 -1.97 13.11
N ARG A 126 4.69 -2.24 14.20
CA ARG A 126 4.32 -3.28 15.15
C ARG A 126 2.97 -2.97 15.83
N LEU A 127 2.80 -1.74 16.28
CA LEU A 127 1.53 -1.29 16.88
C LEU A 127 0.35 -1.32 15.90
N TYR A 128 0.59 -1.11 14.61
CA TYR A 128 -0.46 -1.26 13.59
C TYR A 128 -1.00 -2.69 13.56
N LYS A 129 -0.11 -3.68 13.60
CA LYS A 129 -0.53 -5.08 13.68
C LYS A 129 -1.23 -5.39 15.00
N GLU A 130 -0.71 -4.92 16.12
CA GLU A 130 -1.37 -5.09 17.43
C GLU A 130 -2.75 -4.42 17.48
N ALA A 131 -2.90 -3.25 16.87
CA ALA A 131 -4.18 -2.55 16.73
C ALA A 131 -5.20 -3.38 15.93
N ASP A 132 -4.76 -3.98 14.82
CA ASP A 132 -5.62 -4.88 14.04
C ASP A 132 -6.07 -6.11 14.84
N GLU A 133 -5.16 -6.72 15.60
CA GLU A 133 -5.48 -7.82 16.51
C GLU A 133 -6.50 -7.41 17.59
N VAL A 134 -6.34 -6.23 18.19
CA VAL A 134 -7.27 -5.68 19.19
C VAL A 134 -8.65 -5.41 18.58
N LEU A 135 -8.70 -4.94 17.34
CA LEU A 135 -9.94 -4.69 16.60
C LEU A 135 -10.58 -5.96 15.99
N GLY A 136 -9.97 -7.13 16.20
CA GLY A 136 -10.51 -8.42 15.77
C GLY A 136 -10.07 -8.85 14.36
N ASN A 137 -8.92 -8.41 13.90
CA ASN A 137 -8.35 -8.71 12.57
C ASN A 137 -9.32 -8.33 11.44
N ILE A 138 -9.73 -7.08 11.42
CA ILE A 138 -10.70 -6.57 10.47
C ILE A 138 -10.14 -6.52 9.04
N ILE A 139 -11.00 -6.65 8.04
CA ILE A 139 -10.59 -6.52 6.64
C ILE A 139 -10.13 -5.08 6.38
N LYS A 140 -8.87 -4.94 5.95
CA LYS A 140 -8.22 -3.64 5.72
C LYS A 140 -8.48 -3.11 4.32
N VAL A 141 -9.66 -2.51 4.14
CA VAL A 141 -10.04 -1.71 2.97
C VAL A 141 -10.50 -0.32 3.44
N THR A 142 -10.56 0.66 2.56
CA THR A 142 -11.09 1.97 2.94
C THR A 142 -12.58 1.87 3.32
N PRO A 143 -13.02 2.32 4.50
CA PRO A 143 -12.31 3.15 5.50
C PRO A 143 -11.60 2.37 6.64
N THR A 144 -11.77 1.06 6.75
CA THR A 144 -11.33 0.26 7.91
C THR A 144 -9.81 0.28 8.11
N SER A 145 -9.00 0.33 7.04
CA SER A 145 -7.55 0.48 7.15
C SER A 145 -7.13 1.77 7.87
N LYS A 146 -7.93 2.85 7.72
CA LYS A 146 -7.72 4.10 8.46
C LYS A 146 -8.02 3.91 9.96
N VAL A 147 -9.08 3.20 10.31
CA VAL A 147 -9.44 2.89 11.71
C VAL A 147 -8.29 2.18 12.41
N VAL A 148 -7.68 1.17 11.78
CA VAL A 148 -6.51 0.48 12.33
C VAL A 148 -5.33 1.44 12.49
N GLY A 149 -5.08 2.33 11.54
CA GLY A 149 -4.04 3.34 11.63
C GLY A 149 -4.25 4.32 12.78
N ASP A 150 -5.47 4.85 12.93
CA ASP A 150 -5.84 5.77 14.01
C ASP A 150 -5.68 5.09 15.38
N MET A 151 -6.06 3.80 15.48
CA MET A 151 -5.88 3.00 16.69
C MET A 151 -4.39 2.80 17.02
N ALA A 152 -3.54 2.50 16.04
CA ALA A 152 -2.11 2.34 16.26
C ALA A 152 -1.47 3.65 16.76
N ILE A 153 -1.85 4.79 16.18
CA ILE A 153 -1.40 6.11 16.62
C ILE A 153 -1.89 6.42 18.05
N PHE A 154 -3.14 6.09 18.35
CA PHE A 154 -3.69 6.25 19.70
C PHE A 154 -2.93 5.39 20.72
N MET A 155 -2.62 4.15 20.38
CA MET A 155 -1.82 3.26 21.23
C MET A 155 -0.41 3.82 21.45
N LEU A 156 0.25 4.33 20.41
CA LEU A 156 1.57 4.95 20.53
C LEU A 156 1.54 6.15 21.49
N LYS A 157 0.58 7.07 21.31
CA LYS A 157 0.48 8.31 22.10
C LYS A 157 0.23 8.06 23.59
N ASN A 158 -0.39 6.95 23.92
CA ASN A 158 -0.81 6.62 25.30
C ASN A 158 0.01 5.48 25.91
N ASP A 159 1.12 5.08 25.28
CA ASP A 159 1.98 3.97 25.72
C ASP A 159 1.18 2.67 25.96
N LEU A 160 0.31 2.36 24.99
CA LEU A 160 -0.56 1.18 25.01
C LEU A 160 0.01 0.07 24.13
N THR A 161 -0.25 -1.15 24.54
CA THR A 161 0.00 -2.38 23.78
C THR A 161 -1.27 -3.23 23.79
N LYS A 162 -1.34 -4.27 22.96
CA LYS A 162 -2.48 -5.20 23.01
C LYS A 162 -2.70 -5.83 24.38
N ASP A 163 -1.63 -5.99 25.19
CA ASP A 163 -1.69 -6.65 26.49
C ASP A 163 -2.23 -5.74 27.60
N ASN A 164 -2.07 -4.40 27.47
CA ASN A 164 -2.45 -3.45 28.50
C ASN A 164 -3.64 -2.56 28.15
N ILE A 165 -4.10 -2.53 26.90
CA ILE A 165 -5.11 -1.59 26.41
C ILE A 165 -6.46 -1.73 27.12
N LEU A 166 -6.87 -2.93 27.50
CA LEU A 166 -8.13 -3.18 28.19
C LEU A 166 -8.14 -2.62 29.62
N GLU A 167 -6.97 -2.49 30.24
CA GLU A 167 -6.81 -1.93 31.58
C GLU A 167 -6.51 -0.44 31.51
N LYS A 168 -5.41 -0.05 30.85
CA LYS A 168 -4.93 1.34 30.79
C LYS A 168 -5.75 2.23 29.86
N GLY A 169 -6.34 1.66 28.81
CA GLY A 169 -7.15 2.39 27.84
C GLY A 169 -8.57 2.67 28.28
N LYS A 170 -9.05 2.04 29.37
CA LYS A 170 -10.45 2.06 29.79
C LYS A 170 -11.05 3.45 29.99
N ASP A 171 -10.27 4.37 30.52
CA ASP A 171 -10.73 5.73 30.87
C ASP A 171 -10.20 6.79 29.88
N LEU A 172 -9.59 6.37 28.75
CA LEU A 172 -9.07 7.27 27.74
C LEU A 172 -10.14 7.62 26.70
N SER A 173 -10.03 8.82 26.13
CA SER A 173 -10.88 9.26 25.03
C SER A 173 -10.33 8.70 23.72
N TYR A 174 -11.03 7.75 23.13
CA TYR A 174 -10.67 7.17 21.84
C TYR A 174 -10.98 8.15 20.68
N PRO A 175 -10.27 8.03 19.54
CA PRO A 175 -10.65 8.76 18.33
C PRO A 175 -12.07 8.42 17.86
N ASP A 176 -12.75 9.41 17.26
CA ASP A 176 -14.13 9.23 16.74
C ASP A 176 -14.25 8.15 15.65
N SER A 177 -13.12 7.74 15.06
CA SER A 177 -13.07 6.69 14.04
C SER A 177 -13.10 5.28 14.62
N ILE A 178 -12.90 5.11 15.92
CA ILE A 178 -12.87 3.84 16.65
C ILE A 178 -14.15 3.67 17.47
#